data_28b7aff7c1edb261b5680b2611164388
#
_entry.id   28b7aff7c1edb261b5680b2611164388
#
_cell.length_a   1.000
_cell.length_b   1.000
_cell.length_c   1.000
_cell.angle_alpha   90.00
_cell.angle_beta   90.00
_cell.angle_gamma   90.00
#
_symmetry.space_group_name_H-M   'P 1'
#
loop_
_entity.id
_entity.type
_entity.pdbx_description
1 polymer ?
#
loop_
_entity_poly.entity_id
_entity_poly.type
_entity_poly.pdbx_seq_one_letter_code
_entity_poly.pdbx_strand_id
1 'polypeptide(L)'
;MSTDLHQIAALRVVGDRQRYTSMRRQLVEILGTTEHPITIPDILRMHPHLAQSSVYRNLAVLEQAGVITRVVTHDEWARFELAEDLGGHHHHLICESCGTVRDVVVPEPVEAALDHSLGELAAVNGFELRHHRLDLIGVCDECRL
;
A
#
# COMPACT_ATOMS: atom_id res chain seq x y z
N MET A 1 5.71 12.66 10.96
CA MET A 1 4.81 12.61 9.81
C MET A 1 4.48 13.99 9.30
N SER A 2 4.55 14.20 8.03
CA SER A 2 4.37 15.51 7.43
C SER A 2 2.93 16.02 7.56
N THR A 3 2.76 17.29 7.87
CA THR A 3 1.46 17.99 7.83
C THR A 3 0.78 17.82 6.47
N ASP A 4 1.58 17.70 5.42
CA ASP A 4 1.16 17.54 4.04
C ASP A 4 0.39 16.21 3.80
N LEU A 5 0.86 15.10 4.36
CA LEU A 5 0.18 13.80 4.22
C LEU A 5 -1.27 13.87 4.73
N HIS A 6 -1.48 14.43 5.91
CA HIS A 6 -2.82 14.53 6.49
C HIS A 6 -3.72 15.52 5.76
N GLN A 7 -3.15 16.58 5.19
CA GLN A 7 -3.91 17.52 4.35
C GLN A 7 -4.42 16.84 3.09
N ILE A 8 -3.56 16.10 2.40
CA ILE A 8 -3.95 15.38 1.19
C ILE A 8 -4.98 14.29 1.51
N ALA A 9 -4.73 13.51 2.56
CA ALA A 9 -5.67 12.48 3.01
C ALA A 9 -7.05 13.06 3.36
N ALA A 10 -7.07 14.18 4.08
CA ALA A 10 -8.31 14.85 4.43
C ALA A 10 -9.07 15.34 3.20
N LEU A 11 -8.38 15.93 2.23
CA LEU A 11 -8.99 16.41 0.98
C LEU A 11 -9.64 15.24 0.20
N ARG A 12 -8.96 14.11 0.11
CA ARG A 12 -9.49 12.91 -0.59
C ARG A 12 -10.72 12.34 0.12
N VAL A 13 -10.66 12.21 1.43
CA VAL A 13 -11.77 11.67 2.23
C VAL A 13 -13.00 12.59 2.16
N VAL A 14 -12.79 13.91 2.23
CA VAL A 14 -13.88 14.90 2.09
C VAL A 14 -14.43 14.89 0.66
N GLY A 15 -13.57 14.77 -0.35
CA GLY A 15 -13.97 14.64 -1.75
C GLY A 15 -14.86 13.41 -2.00
N ASP A 16 -14.67 12.34 -1.22
CA ASP A 16 -15.53 11.13 -1.24
C ASP A 16 -16.75 11.25 -0.30
N ARG A 17 -17.11 12.46 0.09
CA ARG A 17 -18.26 12.78 0.96
C ARG A 17 -18.18 12.15 2.36
N GLN A 18 -16.98 11.89 2.83
CA GLN A 18 -16.69 11.34 4.15
C GLN A 18 -16.01 12.37 5.05
N ARG A 19 -15.99 12.12 6.35
CA ARG A 19 -15.30 12.96 7.31
C ARG A 19 -13.91 12.41 7.60
N TYR A 20 -12.91 13.26 7.67
CA TYR A 20 -11.56 12.87 8.11
C TYR A 20 -11.49 12.90 9.64
N THR A 21 -11.89 11.79 10.25
CA THR A 21 -11.99 11.64 11.71
C THR A 21 -10.62 11.36 12.34
N SER A 22 -10.55 11.49 13.68
CA SER A 22 -9.33 11.14 14.44
C SER A 22 -8.92 9.67 14.24
N MET A 23 -9.86 8.75 14.13
CA MET A 23 -9.59 7.34 13.84
C MET A 23 -8.93 7.17 12.46
N ARG A 24 -9.44 7.83 11.44
CA ARG A 24 -8.87 7.77 10.08
C ARG A 24 -7.49 8.39 10.05
N ARG A 25 -7.30 9.50 10.75
CA ARG A 25 -5.98 10.12 10.92
C ARG A 25 -4.99 9.15 11.58
N GLN A 26 -5.41 8.48 12.64
CA GLN A 26 -4.57 7.50 13.34
C GLN A 26 -4.18 6.33 12.44
N LEU A 27 -5.10 5.80 11.64
CA LEU A 27 -4.81 4.71 10.70
C LEU A 27 -3.82 5.16 9.61
N VAL A 28 -3.96 6.38 9.09
CA VAL A 28 -3.00 6.95 8.14
C VAL A 28 -1.61 7.08 8.78
N GLU A 29 -1.52 7.51 10.03
CA GLU A 29 -0.24 7.58 10.78
C GLU A 29 0.37 6.19 10.96
N ILE A 30 -0.41 5.20 11.34
CA ILE A 30 0.06 3.82 11.51
C ILE A 30 0.65 3.30 10.20
N LEU A 31 -0.08 3.43 9.09
CA LEU A 31 0.39 2.95 7.79
C LEU A 31 1.57 3.77 7.25
N GLY A 32 1.64 5.04 7.58
CA GLY A 32 2.77 5.90 7.19
C GLY A 32 4.08 5.64 7.93
N THR A 33 4.03 4.94 9.07
CA THR A 33 5.20 4.60 9.88
C THR A 33 5.67 3.17 9.71
N THR A 34 4.89 2.33 9.03
CA THR A 34 5.28 0.94 8.76
C THR A 34 6.18 0.85 7.53
N GLU A 35 7.15 -0.05 7.57
CA GLU A 35 8.13 -0.26 6.49
C GLU A 35 7.64 -1.26 5.44
N HIS A 36 6.45 -1.81 5.62
CA HIS A 36 5.84 -2.80 4.72
C HIS A 36 4.32 -2.80 4.90
N PRO A 37 3.57 -3.32 3.94
CA PRO A 37 2.13 -3.47 4.08
C PRO A 37 1.78 -4.37 5.26
N ILE A 38 0.76 -4.02 6.03
CA ILE A 38 0.35 -4.73 7.24
C ILE A 38 -1.10 -5.17 7.19
N THR A 39 -1.40 -6.26 7.90
CA THR A 39 -2.74 -6.81 8.04
C THR A 39 -3.52 -6.11 9.14
N ILE A 40 -4.85 -6.29 9.17
CA ILE A 40 -5.67 -5.80 10.28
C ILE A 40 -5.28 -6.46 11.61
N PRO A 41 -5.03 -7.79 11.69
CA PRO A 41 -4.49 -8.39 12.92
C PRO A 41 -3.19 -7.72 13.40
N ASP A 42 -2.29 -7.33 12.49
CA ASP A 42 -1.07 -6.61 12.86
C ASP A 42 -1.39 -5.26 13.49
N ILE A 43 -2.31 -4.50 12.89
CA ILE A 43 -2.77 -3.22 13.44
C ILE A 43 -3.32 -3.39 14.84
N LEU A 44 -4.19 -4.38 15.05
CA LEU A 44 -4.82 -4.63 16.35
C LEU A 44 -3.83 -5.12 17.41
N ARG A 45 -2.82 -5.89 17.00
CA ARG A 45 -1.74 -6.34 17.90
C ARG A 45 -0.88 -5.16 18.36
N MET A 46 -0.53 -4.25 17.47
CA MET A 46 0.25 -3.05 17.78
C MET A 46 -0.57 -1.99 18.53
N HIS A 47 -1.88 -1.95 18.30
CA HIS A 47 -2.79 -0.97 18.86
C HIS A 47 -4.03 -1.64 19.46
N PRO A 48 -3.87 -2.34 20.63
CA PRO A 48 -4.96 -3.15 21.22
C PRO A 48 -6.19 -2.36 21.64
N HIS A 49 -6.08 -1.03 21.77
CA HIS A 49 -7.21 -0.16 22.12
C HIS A 49 -8.18 0.08 20.97
N LEU A 50 -7.80 -0.28 19.73
CA LEU A 50 -8.66 -0.10 18.57
C LEU A 50 -9.69 -1.23 18.48
N ALA A 51 -10.93 -0.87 18.16
CA ALA A 51 -11.99 -1.85 17.92
C ALA A 51 -11.88 -2.40 16.49
N GLN A 52 -11.89 -3.72 16.35
CA GLN A 52 -11.73 -4.41 15.06
C GLN A 52 -12.74 -3.92 14.01
N SER A 53 -14.02 -3.82 14.37
CA SER A 53 -15.06 -3.34 13.44
C SER A 53 -14.82 -1.91 12.96
N SER A 54 -14.29 -1.05 13.84
CA SER A 54 -13.92 0.33 13.47
C SER A 54 -12.73 0.36 12.52
N VAL A 55 -11.74 -0.47 12.74
CA VAL A 55 -10.56 -0.57 11.85
C VAL A 55 -11.01 -1.01 10.46
N TYR A 56 -11.76 -2.09 10.34
CA TYR A 56 -12.30 -2.55 9.04
C TYR A 56 -13.05 -1.47 8.30
N ARG A 57 -14.02 -0.84 8.96
CA ARG A 57 -14.87 0.20 8.35
C ARG A 57 -14.08 1.41 7.89
N ASN A 58 -13.13 1.88 8.71
CA ASN A 58 -12.35 3.08 8.40
C ASN A 58 -11.29 2.82 7.34
N LEU A 59 -10.68 1.63 7.30
CA LEU A 59 -9.79 1.25 6.21
C LEU A 59 -10.54 1.19 4.87
N ALA A 60 -11.77 0.67 4.85
CA ALA A 60 -12.59 0.66 3.65
C ALA A 60 -12.86 2.07 3.12
N VAL A 61 -13.15 3.03 4.00
CA VAL A 61 -13.34 4.43 3.61
C VAL A 61 -12.05 5.04 3.06
N LEU A 62 -10.92 4.80 3.71
CA LEU A 62 -9.61 5.30 3.25
C LEU A 62 -9.21 4.70 1.90
N GLU A 63 -9.47 3.41 1.68
CA GLU A 63 -9.22 2.72 0.41
C GLU A 63 -10.10 3.31 -0.70
N GLN A 64 -11.40 3.47 -0.46
CA GLN A 64 -12.34 4.07 -1.40
C GLN A 64 -11.95 5.50 -1.77
N ALA A 65 -11.45 6.28 -0.81
CA ALA A 65 -10.98 7.64 -1.04
C ALA A 65 -9.61 7.72 -1.72
N GLY A 66 -8.94 6.59 -1.98
CA GLY A 66 -7.63 6.56 -2.61
C GLY A 66 -6.47 7.01 -1.72
N VAL A 67 -6.65 6.97 -0.40
CA VAL A 67 -5.59 7.32 0.58
C VAL A 67 -4.68 6.12 0.83
N ILE A 68 -5.24 4.92 0.83
CA ILE A 68 -4.53 3.67 1.03
C ILE A 68 -4.81 2.69 -0.11
N THR A 69 -3.94 1.71 -0.26
CA THR A 69 -4.11 0.62 -1.21
C THR A 69 -4.02 -0.72 -0.48
N ARG A 70 -4.59 -1.72 -1.12
CA ARG A 70 -4.58 -3.11 -0.66
C ARG A 70 -3.56 -3.89 -1.45
N VAL A 71 -2.67 -4.59 -0.75
CA VAL A 71 -1.74 -5.56 -1.32
C VAL A 71 -2.34 -6.95 -1.12
N VAL A 72 -2.54 -7.67 -2.21
CA VAL A 72 -3.12 -9.01 -2.19
C VAL A 72 -2.00 -10.03 -2.36
N THR A 73 -1.95 -10.99 -1.45
CA THR A 73 -1.05 -12.12 -1.51
C THR A 73 -1.87 -13.41 -1.64
N HIS A 74 -1.22 -14.56 -1.68
CA HIS A 74 -1.91 -15.86 -1.79
C HIS A 74 -2.57 -16.31 -0.48
N ASP A 75 -2.21 -15.69 0.65
CA ASP A 75 -2.88 -15.97 1.91
C ASP A 75 -4.24 -15.23 1.99
N GLU A 76 -5.03 -15.53 2.99
CA GLU A 76 -6.38 -14.97 3.14
C GLU A 76 -6.38 -13.55 3.72
N TRP A 77 -5.21 -12.97 4.01
CA TRP A 77 -5.09 -11.70 4.70
C TRP A 77 -4.79 -10.55 3.73
N ALA A 78 -5.71 -9.60 3.66
CA ALA A 78 -5.42 -8.34 2.99
C ALA A 78 -4.39 -7.52 3.79
N ARG A 79 -3.44 -6.92 3.10
CA ARG A 79 -2.44 -6.00 3.67
C ARG A 79 -2.70 -4.61 3.12
N PHE A 80 -2.44 -3.62 3.94
CA PHE A 80 -2.71 -2.23 3.60
C PHE A 80 -1.45 -1.39 3.72
N GLU A 81 -1.33 -0.42 2.83
CA GLU A 81 -0.28 0.59 2.83
C GLU A 81 -0.82 1.92 2.31
N LEU A 82 -0.07 3.01 2.46
CA LEU A 82 -0.43 4.27 1.83
C LEU A 82 -0.44 4.12 0.31
N ALA A 83 -1.31 4.88 -0.36
CA ALA A 83 -1.29 4.99 -1.82
C ALA A 83 0.10 5.44 -2.28
N GLU A 84 0.54 4.99 -3.44
CA GLU A 84 1.90 5.17 -3.95
C GLU A 84 2.34 6.64 -3.97
N ASP A 85 1.46 7.53 -4.37
CA ASP A 85 1.75 8.96 -4.42
C ASP A 85 1.84 9.62 -3.02
N LEU A 86 1.42 8.94 -1.98
CA LEU A 86 1.56 9.36 -0.58
C LEU A 86 2.70 8.65 0.14
N GLY A 87 2.93 7.38 -0.18
CA GLY A 87 3.94 6.53 0.46
C GLY A 87 5.27 6.44 -0.28
N GLY A 88 5.33 6.96 -1.51
CA GLY A 88 6.50 6.84 -2.38
C GLY A 88 6.45 5.58 -3.26
N HIS A 89 7.11 5.65 -4.41
CA HIS A 89 7.18 4.53 -5.36
C HIS A 89 8.08 3.43 -4.80
N HIS A 90 7.55 2.23 -4.75
CA HIS A 90 8.26 1.03 -4.31
C HIS A 90 7.60 -0.22 -4.91
N HIS A 91 8.28 -1.34 -4.80
CA HIS A 91 7.80 -2.64 -5.23
C HIS A 91 7.79 -3.61 -4.05
N HIS A 92 7.24 -4.79 -4.24
CA HIS A 92 7.12 -5.78 -3.17
C HIS A 92 7.87 -7.06 -3.51
N LEU A 93 8.51 -7.63 -2.49
CA LEU A 93 8.97 -9.02 -2.48
C LEU A 93 7.96 -9.82 -1.66
N ILE A 94 7.34 -10.82 -2.26
CA ILE A 94 6.30 -11.64 -1.64
C ILE A 94 6.77 -13.08 -1.53
N CYS A 95 6.79 -13.61 -0.32
CA CYS A 95 7.07 -15.03 -0.10
C CYS A 95 5.81 -15.86 -0.35
N GLU A 96 5.85 -16.76 -1.31
CA GLU A 96 4.73 -17.64 -1.63
C GLU A 96 4.48 -18.71 -0.56
N SER A 97 5.44 -18.98 0.32
CA SER A 97 5.31 -19.97 1.38
C SER A 97 4.67 -19.40 2.66
N CYS A 98 5.14 -18.27 3.16
CA CYS A 98 4.64 -17.71 4.43
C CYS A 98 3.84 -16.42 4.29
N GLY A 99 3.73 -15.86 3.09
CA GLY A 99 2.99 -14.63 2.85
C GLY A 99 3.68 -13.35 3.29
N THR A 100 4.93 -13.41 3.77
CA THR A 100 5.69 -12.21 4.13
C THR A 100 5.84 -11.29 2.93
N VAL A 101 5.57 -10.01 3.14
CA VAL A 101 5.74 -8.94 2.15
C VAL A 101 6.81 -7.98 2.64
N ARG A 102 7.78 -7.67 1.80
CA ARG A 102 8.83 -6.67 2.06
C ARG A 102 8.83 -5.63 0.95
N ASP A 103 8.92 -4.37 1.32
CA ASP A 103 9.10 -3.30 0.36
C ASP A 103 10.52 -3.31 -0.19
N VAL A 104 10.64 -3.02 -1.48
CA VAL A 104 11.93 -2.91 -2.16
C VAL A 104 11.90 -1.73 -3.14
N VAL A 105 13.00 -0.99 -3.15
CA VAL A 105 13.22 0.08 -4.12
C VAL A 105 14.17 -0.44 -5.18
N VAL A 106 13.72 -0.45 -6.42
CA VAL A 106 14.54 -0.86 -7.56
C VAL A 106 15.53 0.26 -7.88
N PRO A 107 16.80 -0.06 -8.22
CA PRO A 107 17.77 0.96 -8.61
C PRO A 107 17.28 1.81 -9.78
N GLU A 108 17.51 3.12 -9.71
CA GLU A 108 17.04 4.10 -10.70
C GLU A 108 17.27 3.71 -12.16
N PRO A 109 18.46 3.20 -12.58
CA PRO A 109 18.65 2.79 -13.97
C PRO A 109 17.75 1.65 -14.41
N VAL A 110 17.39 0.74 -13.50
CA VAL A 110 16.48 -0.38 -13.78
C VAL A 110 15.05 0.12 -13.85
N GLU A 111 14.66 0.99 -12.93
CA GLU A 111 13.33 1.61 -12.92
C GLU A 111 13.07 2.39 -14.22
N ALA A 112 14.03 3.21 -14.63
CA ALA A 112 13.93 3.97 -15.89
C ALA A 112 13.82 3.04 -17.11
N ALA A 113 14.54 1.92 -17.13
CA ALA A 113 14.45 0.93 -18.19
C ALA A 113 13.08 0.23 -18.22
N LEU A 114 12.52 -0.08 -17.05
CA LEU A 114 11.17 -0.62 -16.92
C LEU A 114 10.13 0.36 -17.45
N ASP A 115 10.17 1.60 -17.02
CA ASP A 115 9.23 2.65 -17.47
C ASP A 115 9.26 2.81 -18.98
N HIS A 116 10.45 2.84 -19.57
CA HIS A 116 10.61 2.96 -21.02
C HIS A 116 10.01 1.75 -21.76
N SER A 117 10.40 0.54 -21.37
CA SER A 117 9.95 -0.69 -22.03
C SER A 117 8.47 -0.93 -21.86
N LEU A 118 7.94 -0.70 -20.67
CA LEU A 118 6.50 -0.87 -20.38
C LEU A 118 5.67 0.22 -21.08
N GLY A 119 6.20 1.44 -21.19
CA GLY A 119 5.58 2.53 -21.95
C GLY A 119 5.46 2.22 -23.42
N GLU A 120 6.50 1.68 -24.05
CA GLU A 120 6.45 1.23 -25.44
C GLU A 120 5.45 0.09 -25.65
N LEU A 121 5.47 -0.90 -24.74
CA LEU A 121 4.53 -2.02 -24.78
C LEU A 121 3.07 -1.53 -24.67
N ALA A 122 2.81 -0.62 -23.76
CA ALA A 122 1.49 -0.03 -23.61
C ALA A 122 1.04 0.70 -24.88
N ALA A 123 1.93 1.53 -25.45
CA ALA A 123 1.65 2.33 -26.65
C ALA A 123 1.29 1.45 -27.86
N VAL A 124 2.02 0.36 -28.13
CA VAL A 124 1.72 -0.53 -29.26
C VAL A 124 0.40 -1.29 -29.06
N ASN A 125 -0.10 -1.36 -27.84
CA ASN A 125 -1.40 -1.95 -27.51
C ASN A 125 -2.52 -0.90 -27.33
N GLY A 126 -2.27 0.36 -27.65
CA GLY A 126 -3.26 1.43 -27.58
C GLY A 126 -3.53 1.96 -26.17
N PHE A 127 -2.58 1.78 -25.24
CA PHE A 127 -2.69 2.26 -23.85
C PHE A 127 -1.72 3.41 -23.60
N GLU A 128 -2.15 4.38 -22.80
CA GLU A 128 -1.30 5.38 -22.20
C GLU A 128 -0.91 4.90 -20.80
N LEU A 129 0.36 4.55 -20.59
CA LEU A 129 0.84 4.10 -19.30
C LEU A 129 0.86 5.26 -18.31
N ARG A 130 0.23 5.09 -17.14
CA ARG A 130 0.22 6.06 -16.06
C ARG A 130 1.20 5.69 -14.94
N HIS A 131 1.21 4.43 -14.55
CA HIS A 131 2.11 3.86 -13.55
C HIS A 131 2.12 2.34 -13.71
N HIS A 132 3.08 1.69 -13.09
CA HIS A 132 3.14 0.23 -13.05
C HIS A 132 3.20 -0.28 -11.61
N ARG A 133 2.86 -1.53 -11.43
CA ARG A 133 3.05 -2.26 -10.18
C ARG A 133 3.89 -3.50 -10.49
N LEU A 134 4.86 -3.78 -9.64
CA LEU A 134 5.73 -4.94 -9.78
C LEU A 134 5.82 -5.66 -8.44
N ASP A 135 5.37 -6.91 -8.44
CA ASP A 135 5.51 -7.80 -7.31
C ASP A 135 6.44 -8.94 -7.71
N LEU A 136 7.50 -9.16 -6.93
CA LEU A 136 8.43 -10.26 -7.12
C LEU A 136 8.02 -11.39 -6.19
N ILE A 137 7.65 -12.51 -6.76
CA ILE A 137 7.16 -13.69 -6.04
C ILE A 137 8.30 -14.69 -5.89
N GLY A 138 8.56 -15.14 -4.69
CA GLY A 138 9.64 -16.09 -4.42
C GLY A 138 9.49 -16.75 -3.06
N VAL A 139 10.59 -17.28 -2.53
CA VAL A 139 10.64 -17.91 -1.21
C VAL A 139 11.68 -17.20 -0.36
N CYS A 140 11.27 -16.73 0.82
CA CYS A 140 12.19 -16.03 1.71
C CYS A 140 13.22 -16.98 2.34
N ASP A 141 14.27 -16.40 2.91
CA ASP A 141 15.36 -17.14 3.54
C ASP A 141 14.92 -18.07 4.69
N GLU A 142 13.88 -17.70 5.42
CA GLU A 142 13.31 -18.54 6.48
C GLU A 142 12.56 -19.77 5.93
N CYS A 143 12.06 -19.69 4.71
CA CYS A 143 11.27 -20.76 4.06
C CYS A 143 12.06 -21.62 3.08
N ARG A 144 13.29 -21.26 2.73
CA ARG A 144 14.15 -21.96 1.76
C ARG A 144 14.85 -23.21 2.29
N LEU A 145 14.51 -23.67 3.45
CA LEU A 145 15.19 -24.83 4.07
C LEU A 145 14.90 -26.15 3.34
#